data_62b0aac11533ec6725f2414e17cd8db2
#
_entry.id   62b0aac11533ec6725f2414e17cd8db2
#
_cell.length_a   1.000
_cell.length_b   1.000
_cell.length_c   1.000
_cell.angle_alpha   90.00
_cell.angle_beta   90.00
_cell.angle_gamma   90.00
#
_symmetry.space_group_name_H-M   'P 1'
#
loop_
_entity.id
_entity.type
_entity.pdbx_description
1 polymer ?
#
loop_
_entity_poly.entity_id
_entity_poly.type
_entity_poly.pdbx_seq_one_letter_code
_entity_poly.pdbx_strand_id
1 'polypeptide(L)'
;GLYLFHAQPEPPPAGARDPALFVGRAQSLRARVREHFGAGARKGRDAELAARVKRVEWIETAGELDTSLRENALLRALAPPYNRPQEPAGAAFALRLLSNRRRAPIYETVAIAGTDPADWHGLHGVFRNRREADNLLRELALLYRLCPRRLGLEGGNGACTAYASRRCAGVCARRETPEEHDARLAGALAGVGIRPWP
;
A
#
# COMPACT_ATOMS: atom_id res chain seq x y z
N GLY A 1 -5.47 -19.79 11.13
CA GLY A 1 -6.07 -19.20 12.31
C GLY A 1 -5.16 -18.18 12.99
N LEU A 2 -5.67 -17.53 14.03
CA LEU A 2 -4.99 -16.51 14.82
C LEU A 2 -4.75 -17.01 16.24
N TYR A 3 -3.73 -16.46 16.91
CA TYR A 3 -3.49 -16.68 18.32
C TYR A 3 -3.08 -15.38 18.99
N LEU A 4 -3.48 -15.23 20.26
CA LEU A 4 -3.21 -14.08 21.08
C LEU A 4 -2.51 -14.52 22.36
N PHE A 5 -1.52 -13.76 22.77
CA PHE A 5 -0.84 -13.95 24.04
C PHE A 5 -1.23 -12.86 25.02
N HIS A 6 -1.59 -13.26 26.25
CA HIS A 6 -2.02 -12.36 27.32
C HIS A 6 -1.12 -12.49 28.55
N ALA A 7 -0.94 -11.36 29.23
CA ALA A 7 -0.18 -11.30 30.48
C ALA A 7 -0.99 -11.77 31.71
N GLN A 8 -2.32 -11.84 31.58
CA GLN A 8 -3.21 -12.24 32.66
C GLN A 8 -3.62 -13.70 32.49
N PRO A 9 -3.68 -14.50 33.56
CA PRO A 9 -4.04 -15.93 33.49
C PRO A 9 -5.52 -16.14 33.17
N GLU A 10 -6.36 -15.22 33.59
CA GLU A 10 -7.81 -15.28 33.39
C GLU A 10 -8.28 -14.12 32.47
N PRO A 11 -9.32 -14.35 31.67
CA PRO A 11 -9.93 -13.28 30.93
C PRO A 11 -10.55 -12.25 31.88
N PRO A 12 -10.48 -10.96 31.57
CA PRO A 12 -11.07 -9.92 32.38
C PRO A 12 -12.60 -10.03 32.37
N PRO A 13 -13.31 -9.42 33.34
CA PRO A 13 -14.76 -9.36 33.35
C PRO A 13 -15.31 -8.81 32.03
N ALA A 14 -16.52 -9.23 31.69
CA ALA A 14 -17.21 -8.77 30.47
C ALA A 14 -17.23 -7.24 30.38
N GLY A 15 -16.76 -6.70 29.25
CA GLY A 15 -16.67 -5.26 29.01
C GLY A 15 -15.35 -4.59 29.45
N ALA A 16 -14.49 -5.27 30.19
CA ALA A 16 -13.14 -4.77 30.50
C ALA A 16 -12.16 -5.04 29.34
N ARG A 17 -11.16 -4.16 29.19
CA ARG A 17 -10.10 -4.36 28.20
C ARG A 17 -9.24 -5.56 28.54
N ASP A 18 -9.05 -6.45 27.58
CA ASP A 18 -8.08 -7.57 27.65
C ASP A 18 -6.86 -7.24 26.77
N PRO A 19 -5.81 -6.64 27.34
CA PRO A 19 -4.65 -6.24 26.57
C PRO A 19 -3.86 -7.47 26.13
N ALA A 20 -3.85 -7.74 24.83
CA ALA A 20 -2.97 -8.74 24.28
C ALA A 20 -1.51 -8.25 24.28
N LEU A 21 -0.58 -9.10 24.62
CA LEU A 21 0.86 -8.85 24.47
C LEU A 21 1.28 -8.99 23.00
N PHE A 22 0.70 -9.96 22.30
CA PHE A 22 1.06 -10.30 20.94
C PHE A 22 -0.14 -10.93 20.22
N VAL A 23 -0.27 -10.63 18.95
CA VAL A 23 -1.21 -11.26 18.00
C VAL A 23 -0.40 -11.87 16.86
N GLY A 24 -0.65 -13.12 16.53
CA GLY A 24 0.01 -13.79 15.42
C GLY A 24 -0.93 -14.68 14.63
N ARG A 25 -0.49 -15.10 13.44
CA ARG A 25 -1.21 -16.03 12.57
C ARG A 25 -0.36 -17.24 12.21
N ALA A 26 -1.02 -18.36 11.99
CA ALA A 26 -0.38 -19.56 11.46
C ALA A 26 -1.42 -20.52 10.85
N GLN A 27 -0.97 -21.38 9.95
CA GLN A 27 -1.76 -22.49 9.47
C GLN A 27 -1.89 -23.56 10.58
N SER A 28 -0.77 -23.91 11.24
CA SER A 28 -0.75 -24.77 12.41
C SER A 28 -0.49 -23.95 13.67
N LEU A 29 -1.56 -23.56 14.37
CA LEU A 29 -1.49 -22.74 15.60
C LEU A 29 -0.66 -23.43 16.68
N ARG A 30 -0.87 -24.74 16.89
CA ARG A 30 -0.13 -25.52 17.91
C ARG A 30 1.38 -25.53 17.65
N ALA A 31 1.79 -25.73 16.41
CA ALA A 31 3.21 -25.72 16.04
C ALA A 31 3.82 -24.33 16.29
N ARG A 32 3.14 -23.29 15.80
CA ARG A 32 3.61 -21.92 15.91
C ARG A 32 3.69 -21.42 17.35
N VAL A 33 2.69 -21.73 18.17
CA VAL A 33 2.70 -21.38 19.61
C VAL A 33 3.86 -22.09 20.31
N ARG A 34 4.09 -23.37 20.03
CA ARG A 34 5.24 -24.11 20.62
C ARG A 34 6.59 -23.52 20.25
N GLU A 35 6.76 -22.99 19.05
CA GLU A 35 8.00 -22.33 18.62
C GLU A 35 8.34 -21.12 19.51
N HIS A 36 7.35 -20.34 19.94
CA HIS A 36 7.55 -19.19 20.84
C HIS A 36 8.07 -19.59 22.22
N PHE A 37 7.85 -20.82 22.66
CA PHE A 37 8.31 -21.32 23.95
C PHE A 37 9.45 -22.35 23.82
N GLY A 38 9.90 -22.64 22.60
CA GLY A 38 10.97 -23.59 22.31
C GLY A 38 12.37 -23.06 22.60
N ALA A 39 13.36 -23.91 22.36
CA ALA A 39 14.78 -23.58 22.60
C ALA A 39 15.29 -22.36 21.80
N GLY A 40 14.68 -22.03 20.66
CA GLY A 40 15.03 -20.87 19.85
C GLY A 40 14.60 -19.53 20.45
N ALA A 41 13.60 -19.50 21.31
CA ALA A 41 13.05 -18.30 21.96
C ALA A 41 13.86 -17.84 23.21
N ARG A 42 15.07 -18.34 23.39
CA ARG A 42 15.85 -18.11 24.65
C ARG A 42 16.58 -16.77 24.70
N LYS A 43 16.51 -15.93 23.69
CA LYS A 43 17.24 -14.65 23.65
C LYS A 43 16.38 -13.53 23.11
N GLY A 44 16.59 -12.32 23.65
CA GLY A 44 15.98 -11.10 23.17
C GLY A 44 14.48 -10.97 23.45
N ARG A 45 13.79 -10.27 22.56
CA ARG A 45 12.37 -9.89 22.69
C ARG A 45 11.42 -11.10 22.76
N ASP A 46 11.76 -12.19 22.10
CA ASP A 46 10.94 -13.41 22.12
C ASP A 46 11.01 -14.11 23.49
N ALA A 47 12.17 -14.11 24.13
CA ALA A 47 12.32 -14.65 25.50
C ALA A 47 11.55 -13.80 26.52
N GLU A 48 11.58 -12.48 26.37
CA GLU A 48 10.83 -11.57 27.21
C GLU A 48 9.32 -11.79 27.04
N LEU A 49 8.83 -11.90 25.80
CA LEU A 49 7.44 -12.22 25.51
C LEU A 49 7.04 -13.53 26.17
N ALA A 50 7.81 -14.61 25.93
CA ALA A 50 7.52 -15.95 26.46
C ALA A 50 7.42 -15.96 28.00
N ALA A 51 8.28 -15.22 28.69
CA ALA A 51 8.26 -15.10 30.17
C ALA A 51 6.99 -14.36 30.69
N ARG A 52 6.40 -13.49 29.90
CA ARG A 52 5.22 -12.68 30.28
C ARG A 52 3.89 -13.33 29.96
N VAL A 53 3.86 -14.28 29.02
CA VAL A 53 2.63 -14.96 28.61
C VAL A 53 2.10 -15.85 29.73
N LYS A 54 0.84 -15.63 30.13
CA LYS A 54 0.11 -16.42 31.11
C LYS A 54 -1.10 -17.13 30.51
N ARG A 55 -1.61 -16.64 29.39
CA ARG A 55 -2.75 -17.23 28.67
C ARG A 55 -2.54 -17.15 27.16
N VAL A 56 -2.98 -18.17 26.48
CA VAL A 56 -3.04 -18.23 25.01
C VAL A 56 -4.50 -18.37 24.60
N GLU A 57 -4.93 -17.49 23.74
CA GLU A 57 -6.24 -17.54 23.10
C GLU A 57 -6.04 -17.81 21.62
N TRP A 58 -6.99 -18.47 20.96
CA TRP A 58 -6.93 -18.73 19.53
C TRP A 58 -8.29 -18.50 18.87
N ILE A 59 -8.25 -18.14 17.61
CA ILE A 59 -9.41 -17.91 16.76
C ILE A 59 -9.24 -18.73 15.50
N GLU A 60 -10.18 -19.62 15.25
CA GLU A 60 -10.24 -20.34 13.98
C GLU A 60 -10.81 -19.43 12.91
N THR A 61 -10.28 -19.53 11.70
CA THR A 61 -10.64 -18.68 10.56
C THR A 61 -10.97 -19.55 9.35
N ALA A 62 -11.84 -19.06 8.49
CA ALA A 62 -12.31 -19.79 7.31
C ALA A 62 -11.25 -19.94 6.21
N GLY A 63 -10.18 -19.11 6.24
CA GLY A 63 -9.12 -19.12 5.23
C GLY A 63 -8.13 -17.99 5.43
N GLU A 64 -7.19 -17.85 4.50
CA GLU A 64 -6.10 -16.89 4.63
C GLU A 64 -6.57 -15.44 4.58
N LEU A 65 -7.56 -15.13 3.75
CA LEU A 65 -8.14 -13.78 3.67
C LEU A 65 -8.81 -13.40 4.99
N ASP A 66 -9.67 -14.26 5.53
CA ASP A 66 -10.33 -14.04 6.84
C ASP A 66 -9.30 -13.88 7.95
N THR A 67 -8.25 -14.72 7.94
CA THR A 67 -7.13 -14.60 8.89
C THR A 67 -6.47 -13.23 8.80
N SER A 68 -6.16 -12.76 7.60
CA SER A 68 -5.47 -11.48 7.40
C SER A 68 -6.35 -10.28 7.79
N LEU A 69 -7.63 -10.31 7.47
CA LEU A 69 -8.57 -9.24 7.83
C LEU A 69 -8.75 -9.14 9.35
N ARG A 70 -8.95 -10.28 10.02
CA ARG A 70 -9.09 -10.32 11.48
C ARG A 70 -7.81 -9.96 12.21
N GLU A 71 -6.65 -10.42 11.72
CA GLU A 71 -5.35 -10.01 12.28
C GLU A 71 -5.18 -8.50 12.25
N ASN A 72 -5.42 -7.87 11.10
CA ASN A 72 -5.35 -6.42 10.97
C ASN A 72 -6.33 -5.68 11.89
N ALA A 73 -7.55 -6.17 12.04
CA ALA A 73 -8.53 -5.60 12.94
C ALA A 73 -8.07 -5.68 14.40
N LEU A 74 -7.58 -6.85 14.84
CA LEU A 74 -7.06 -7.06 16.20
C LEU A 74 -5.83 -6.21 16.49
N LEU A 75 -4.87 -6.14 15.56
CA LEU A 75 -3.67 -5.33 15.71
C LEU A 75 -4.00 -3.84 15.89
N ARG A 76 -5.00 -3.32 15.16
CA ARG A 76 -5.47 -1.95 15.32
C ARG A 76 -6.21 -1.71 16.62
N ALA A 77 -7.08 -2.64 17.01
CA ALA A 77 -7.91 -2.51 18.20
C ALA A 77 -7.10 -2.65 19.49
N LEU A 78 -6.16 -3.62 19.54
CA LEU A 78 -5.42 -3.98 20.75
C LEU A 78 -4.05 -3.31 20.86
N ALA A 79 -3.47 -2.89 19.74
CA ALA A 79 -2.13 -2.29 19.65
C ALA A 79 -1.08 -3.04 20.50
N PRO A 80 -0.90 -4.36 20.29
CA PRO A 80 -0.13 -5.21 21.21
C PRO A 80 1.36 -4.83 21.19
N PRO A 81 2.01 -4.70 22.38
CA PRO A 81 3.34 -4.11 22.49
C PRO A 81 4.46 -4.95 21.86
N TYR A 82 4.25 -6.26 21.68
CA TYR A 82 5.25 -7.14 21.05
C TYR A 82 5.06 -7.32 19.54
N ASN A 83 4.00 -6.81 18.95
CA ASN A 83 3.92 -6.66 17.49
C ASN A 83 4.73 -5.45 17.04
N ARG A 84 5.14 -5.45 15.78
CA ARG A 84 5.62 -4.20 15.18
C ARG A 84 4.44 -3.22 15.14
N PRO A 85 4.66 -1.95 15.53
CA PRO A 85 3.63 -0.95 15.32
C PRO A 85 3.16 -1.05 13.87
N GLN A 86 1.88 -1.23 13.67
CA GLN A 86 1.33 -0.99 12.34
C GLN A 86 1.50 0.50 12.11
N GLU A 87 2.34 0.86 11.16
CA GLU A 87 2.24 2.20 10.62
C GLU A 87 0.77 2.42 10.23
N PRO A 88 0.18 3.56 10.63
CA PRO A 88 -1.14 3.91 10.13
C PRO A 88 -1.08 3.66 8.64
N ALA A 89 -2.04 2.90 8.10
CA ALA A 89 -2.06 2.50 6.70
C ALA A 89 -1.66 3.73 5.90
N GLY A 90 -0.43 3.74 5.40
CA GLY A 90 0.20 4.92 4.84
C GLY A 90 -0.79 5.46 3.84
N ALA A 91 -1.02 6.77 3.83
CA ALA A 91 -2.02 7.36 2.97
C ALA A 91 -1.88 6.76 1.58
N ALA A 92 -2.84 5.94 1.18
CA ALA A 92 -2.83 5.40 -0.17
C ALA A 92 -3.05 6.58 -1.12
N PHE A 93 -2.25 6.66 -2.16
CA PHE A 93 -2.29 7.71 -3.15
C PHE A 93 -2.76 7.15 -4.48
N ALA A 94 -3.41 7.97 -5.26
CA ALA A 94 -3.73 7.71 -6.67
C ALA A 94 -3.27 8.87 -7.54
N LEU A 95 -3.11 8.62 -8.82
CA LEU A 95 -2.85 9.65 -9.81
C LEU A 95 -4.17 10.19 -10.35
N ARG A 96 -4.31 11.49 -10.36
CA ARG A 96 -5.36 12.22 -11.07
C ARG A 96 -4.76 13.01 -12.22
N LEU A 97 -5.30 12.84 -13.40
CA LEU A 97 -4.91 13.61 -14.58
C LEU A 97 -5.72 14.91 -14.61
N LEU A 98 -5.02 16.04 -14.52
CA LEU A 98 -5.63 17.36 -14.67
C LEU A 98 -5.49 17.79 -16.12
N SER A 99 -6.60 17.82 -16.85
CA SER A 99 -6.64 18.35 -18.20
C SER A 99 -6.59 19.88 -18.16
N ASN A 100 -5.49 20.46 -18.59
CA ASN A 100 -5.37 21.89 -18.77
C ASN A 100 -5.10 22.19 -20.25
N ARG A 101 -6.05 22.81 -20.92
CA ARG A 101 -5.97 23.15 -22.37
C ARG A 101 -4.76 24.02 -22.74
N ARG A 102 -4.14 24.71 -21.80
CA ARG A 102 -3.04 25.65 -22.04
C ARG A 102 -1.66 25.20 -21.59
N ARG A 103 -1.59 24.10 -20.80
CA ARG A 103 -0.33 23.57 -20.26
C ARG A 103 -0.27 22.05 -20.46
N ALA A 104 0.90 21.49 -20.26
CA ALA A 104 1.06 20.03 -20.21
C ALA A 104 0.04 19.41 -19.25
N PRO A 105 -0.47 18.21 -19.53
CA PRO A 105 -1.29 17.50 -18.58
C PRO A 105 -0.51 17.39 -17.27
N ILE A 106 -1.08 17.95 -16.23
CA ILE A 106 -0.52 17.87 -14.89
C ILE A 106 -1.21 16.69 -14.23
N TYR A 107 -0.44 15.76 -13.75
CA TYR A 107 -0.96 14.78 -12.83
C TYR A 107 -0.68 15.23 -11.39
N GLU A 108 -1.60 14.94 -10.52
CA GLU A 108 -1.42 15.11 -9.10
C GLU A 108 -1.54 13.77 -8.38
N THR A 109 -0.81 13.61 -7.29
CA THR A 109 -1.02 12.52 -6.36
C THR A 109 -2.08 12.94 -5.35
N VAL A 110 -3.19 12.23 -5.35
CA VAL A 110 -4.32 12.46 -4.43
C VAL A 110 -4.30 11.40 -3.37
N ALA A 111 -4.38 11.80 -2.10
CA ALA A 111 -4.60 10.84 -1.02
C ALA A 111 -6.04 10.32 -1.11
N ILE A 112 -6.21 8.99 -1.18
CA ILE A 112 -7.53 8.35 -1.29
C ILE A 112 -8.08 7.89 0.07
N ALA A 113 -7.26 7.92 1.11
CA ALA A 113 -7.72 7.61 2.46
C ALA A 113 -8.71 8.68 2.95
N GLY A 114 -9.93 8.24 3.28
CA GLY A 114 -11.00 9.14 3.76
C GLY A 114 -11.77 9.87 2.65
N THR A 115 -11.51 9.57 1.37
CA THR A 115 -12.33 10.06 0.26
C THR A 115 -13.47 9.07 -0.04
N ASP A 116 -14.61 9.58 -0.50
CA ASP A 116 -15.72 8.73 -0.93
C ASP A 116 -15.30 7.92 -2.18
N PRO A 117 -15.51 6.60 -2.21
CA PRO A 117 -15.28 5.78 -3.41
C PRO A 117 -16.00 6.31 -4.67
N ALA A 118 -17.13 6.98 -4.52
CA ALA A 118 -17.83 7.62 -5.65
C ALA A 118 -16.97 8.68 -6.35
N ASP A 119 -16.05 9.33 -5.63
CA ASP A 119 -15.14 10.36 -6.17
C ASP A 119 -13.89 9.78 -6.83
N TRP A 120 -13.71 8.46 -6.85
CA TRP A 120 -12.54 7.80 -7.42
C TRP A 120 -12.56 7.68 -8.95
N HIS A 121 -13.63 8.15 -9.58
CA HIS A 121 -13.68 8.21 -11.03
C HIS A 121 -12.55 9.11 -11.57
N GLY A 122 -11.81 8.57 -12.55
CA GLY A 122 -10.66 9.29 -13.13
C GLY A 122 -9.39 9.27 -12.28
N LEU A 123 -9.36 8.47 -11.22
CA LEU A 123 -8.13 8.12 -10.52
C LEU A 123 -7.46 6.88 -11.13
N HIS A 124 -6.13 6.88 -11.10
CA HIS A 124 -5.33 5.82 -11.72
C HIS A 124 -4.30 5.28 -10.72
N GLY A 125 -4.26 3.96 -10.57
CA GLY A 125 -3.35 3.24 -9.69
C GLY A 125 -3.59 3.51 -8.20
N VAL A 126 -3.06 2.64 -7.37
CA VAL A 126 -3.02 2.81 -5.90
C VAL A 126 -1.58 2.64 -5.46
N PHE A 127 -1.03 3.64 -4.81
CA PHE A 127 0.39 3.74 -4.45
C PHE A 127 0.55 3.98 -2.96
N ARG A 128 1.61 3.46 -2.38
CA ARG A 128 1.97 3.71 -0.97
C ARG A 128 2.57 5.10 -0.77
N ASN A 129 3.18 5.64 -1.81
CA ASN A 129 3.85 6.93 -1.77
C ASN A 129 3.97 7.52 -3.18
N ARG A 130 4.31 8.80 -3.24
CA ARG A 130 4.48 9.55 -4.49
C ARG A 130 5.56 8.93 -5.41
N ARG A 131 6.62 8.37 -4.83
CA ARG A 131 7.72 7.78 -5.62
C ARG A 131 7.25 6.56 -6.42
N GLU A 132 6.36 5.73 -5.88
CA GLU A 132 5.76 4.61 -6.63
C GLU A 132 4.93 5.10 -7.80
N ALA A 133 4.15 6.17 -7.60
CA ALA A 133 3.37 6.80 -8.67
C ALA A 133 4.27 7.37 -9.79
N ASP A 134 5.35 8.06 -9.41
CA ASP A 134 6.34 8.57 -10.37
C ASP A 134 7.03 7.43 -11.12
N ASN A 135 7.30 6.31 -10.48
CA ASN A 135 7.89 5.12 -11.13
C ASN A 135 6.94 4.54 -12.17
N LEU A 136 5.65 4.36 -11.85
CA LEU A 136 4.67 3.94 -12.85
C LEU A 136 4.65 4.88 -14.05
N LEU A 137 4.67 6.20 -13.83
CA LEU A 137 4.67 7.16 -14.94
C LEU A 137 5.95 7.05 -15.79
N ARG A 138 7.11 6.76 -15.19
CA ARG A 138 8.35 6.49 -15.94
C ARG A 138 8.24 5.21 -16.78
N GLU A 139 7.67 4.16 -16.23
CA GLU A 139 7.44 2.91 -16.97
C GLU A 139 6.45 3.13 -18.13
N LEU A 140 5.34 3.81 -17.90
CA LEU A 140 4.38 4.16 -18.96
C LEU A 140 5.03 5.07 -20.01
N ALA A 141 5.86 6.04 -19.59
CA ALA A 141 6.60 6.89 -20.52
C ALA A 141 7.52 6.07 -21.44
N LEU A 142 8.15 5.05 -20.93
CA LEU A 142 9.02 4.15 -21.70
C LEU A 142 8.20 3.26 -22.65
N LEU A 143 7.15 2.62 -22.16
CA LEU A 143 6.33 1.67 -22.92
C LEU A 143 5.56 2.36 -24.05
N TYR A 144 5.00 3.53 -23.77
CA TYR A 144 4.14 4.25 -24.70
C TYR A 144 4.84 5.44 -25.37
N ARG A 145 6.17 5.55 -25.25
CA ARG A 145 6.98 6.62 -25.84
C ARG A 145 6.47 8.03 -25.50
N LEU A 146 5.98 8.20 -24.26
CA LEU A 146 5.53 9.49 -23.75
C LEU A 146 6.72 10.39 -23.43
N CYS A 147 6.48 11.68 -23.33
CA CYS A 147 7.52 12.66 -23.05
C CYS A 147 7.69 12.85 -21.53
N PRO A 148 8.84 12.45 -20.92
CA PRO A 148 9.07 12.66 -19.50
C PRO A 148 8.97 14.12 -19.06
N ARG A 149 9.37 15.05 -19.94
CA ARG A 149 9.30 16.49 -19.66
C ARG A 149 7.87 16.99 -19.59
N ARG A 150 7.01 16.55 -20.53
CA ARG A 150 5.58 16.87 -20.51
C ARG A 150 4.87 16.26 -19.30
N LEU A 151 5.33 15.12 -18.83
CA LEU A 151 4.85 14.47 -17.60
C LEU A 151 5.41 15.10 -16.32
N GLY A 152 6.30 16.08 -16.38
CA GLY A 152 6.91 16.69 -15.20
C GLY A 152 7.97 15.82 -14.50
N LEU A 153 8.37 14.71 -15.13
CA LEU A 153 9.39 13.78 -14.61
C LEU A 153 10.81 14.26 -14.91
N GLU A 154 10.97 15.20 -15.84
CA GLU A 154 12.24 15.80 -16.25
C GLU A 154 12.07 17.31 -16.38
N GLY A 155 12.97 18.08 -15.77
CA GLY A 155 12.98 19.54 -15.87
C GLY A 155 13.71 20.06 -17.10
N GLY A 156 13.68 21.39 -17.29
CA GLY A 156 14.42 22.10 -18.35
C GLY A 156 13.56 22.42 -19.59
N ASN A 157 14.18 23.03 -20.61
CA ASN A 157 13.56 23.46 -21.86
C ASN A 157 14.09 22.64 -23.05
N GLY A 158 13.31 22.56 -24.14
CA GLY A 158 13.69 21.88 -25.40
C GLY A 158 13.45 20.37 -25.38
N ALA A 159 14.19 19.63 -26.18
CA ALA A 159 14.04 18.18 -26.30
C ALA A 159 14.42 17.46 -25.00
N CYS A 160 13.65 16.44 -24.60
CA CYS A 160 13.93 15.63 -23.43
C CYS A 160 15.01 14.58 -23.70
N THR A 161 15.63 14.02 -22.65
CA THR A 161 16.65 12.96 -22.76
C THR A 161 16.13 11.71 -23.47
N ALA A 162 14.85 11.36 -23.25
CA ALA A 162 14.19 10.25 -23.92
C ALA A 162 14.03 10.48 -25.44
N TYR A 163 13.91 11.74 -25.90
CA TYR A 163 13.87 12.03 -27.33
C TYR A 163 15.20 11.76 -28.02
N ALA A 164 16.30 12.17 -27.41
CA ALA A 164 17.65 11.90 -27.93
C ALA A 164 17.90 10.39 -28.11
N SER A 165 17.37 9.55 -27.21
CA SER A 165 17.46 8.09 -27.27
C SER A 165 16.30 7.41 -28.04
N ARG A 166 15.51 8.15 -28.78
CA ARG A 166 14.35 7.67 -29.59
C ARG A 166 13.25 6.97 -28.75
N ARG A 167 13.18 7.25 -27.44
CA ARG A 167 12.18 6.70 -26.51
C ARG A 167 11.00 7.64 -26.24
N CYS A 168 10.95 8.79 -26.90
CA CYS A 168 9.87 9.76 -26.87
C CYS A 168 9.43 10.04 -28.29
N ALA A 169 8.12 10.19 -28.54
CA ALA A 169 7.59 10.47 -29.86
C ALA A 169 7.86 11.91 -30.34
N GLY A 170 8.21 12.81 -29.40
CA GLY A 170 8.79 14.09 -29.77
C GLY A 170 7.88 15.31 -29.60
N VAL A 171 6.89 15.27 -28.73
CA VAL A 171 6.08 16.46 -28.41
C VAL A 171 6.95 17.62 -27.90
N CYS A 172 8.02 17.35 -27.16
CA CYS A 172 8.99 18.34 -26.72
C CYS A 172 9.85 18.94 -27.85
N ALA A 173 9.93 18.26 -28.99
CA ALA A 173 10.66 18.65 -30.18
C ALA A 173 9.71 19.06 -31.35
N ARG A 174 8.42 19.27 -31.07
CA ARG A 174 7.37 19.61 -32.03
C ARG A 174 7.23 18.62 -33.19
N ARG A 175 7.54 17.32 -32.93
CA ARG A 175 7.36 16.22 -33.90
C ARG A 175 6.02 15.51 -33.72
N GLU A 176 5.33 15.82 -32.65
CA GLU A 176 4.04 15.28 -32.24
C GLU A 176 3.23 16.43 -31.63
N THR A 177 1.93 16.41 -31.81
CA THR A 177 1.05 17.40 -31.18
C THR A 177 0.82 17.09 -29.71
N PRO A 178 0.54 18.10 -28.88
CA PRO A 178 0.14 17.87 -27.49
C PRO A 178 -1.06 16.91 -27.36
N GLU A 179 -2.04 17.04 -28.25
CA GLU A 179 -3.27 16.26 -28.26
C GLU A 179 -3.01 14.78 -28.53
N GLU A 180 -2.14 14.46 -29.48
CA GLU A 180 -1.72 13.08 -29.78
C GLU A 180 -0.99 12.46 -28.59
N HIS A 181 -0.08 13.21 -27.94
CA HIS A 181 0.60 12.78 -26.74
C HIS A 181 -0.39 12.49 -25.60
N ASP A 182 -1.34 13.41 -25.36
CA ASP A 182 -2.27 13.31 -24.23
C ASP A 182 -3.30 12.21 -24.45
N ALA A 183 -3.74 11.98 -25.71
CA ALA A 183 -4.57 10.82 -26.06
C ALA A 183 -3.85 9.49 -25.78
N ARG A 184 -2.56 9.42 -26.11
CA ARG A 184 -1.74 8.23 -25.84
C ARG A 184 -1.51 8.02 -24.33
N LEU A 185 -1.32 9.11 -23.57
CA LEU A 185 -1.25 9.05 -22.10
C LEU A 185 -2.55 8.56 -21.49
N ALA A 186 -3.69 9.09 -21.95
CA ALA A 186 -5.01 8.64 -21.49
C ALA A 186 -5.23 7.14 -21.77
N GLY A 187 -4.86 6.67 -22.97
CA GLY A 187 -4.88 5.25 -23.30
C GLY A 187 -3.99 4.38 -22.40
N ALA A 188 -2.78 4.86 -22.09
CA ALA A 188 -1.86 4.17 -21.19
C ALA A 188 -2.41 4.07 -19.75
N LEU A 189 -3.06 5.14 -19.28
CA LEU A 189 -3.64 5.19 -17.93
C LEU A 189 -4.95 4.40 -17.81
N ALA A 190 -5.66 4.15 -18.90
CA ALA A 190 -6.91 3.39 -18.88
C ALA A 190 -6.72 1.97 -18.30
N GLY A 191 -5.56 1.35 -18.54
CA GLY A 191 -5.22 0.03 -18.01
C GLY A 191 -5.01 -0.02 -16.49
N VAL A 192 -4.78 1.13 -15.85
CA VAL A 192 -4.53 1.26 -14.40
C VAL A 192 -5.61 2.09 -13.69
N GLY A 193 -6.74 2.34 -14.36
CA GLY A 193 -7.88 3.06 -13.77
C GLY A 193 -8.44 2.32 -12.55
N ILE A 194 -8.75 3.08 -11.51
CA ILE A 194 -9.42 2.52 -10.33
C ILE A 194 -10.89 2.29 -10.69
N ARG A 195 -11.36 1.07 -10.42
CA ARG A 195 -12.78 0.73 -10.51
C ARG A 195 -13.31 0.67 -9.08
N PRO A 196 -14.17 1.63 -8.68
CA PRO A 196 -14.79 1.55 -7.37
C PRO A 196 -15.62 0.26 -7.29
N TRP A 197 -15.56 -0.36 -6.14
CA TRP A 197 -16.43 -1.50 -5.83
C TRP A 197 -17.84 -0.96 -5.57
N PRO A 198 -18.92 -1.55 -6.16
CA PRO A 198 -20.29 -1.13 -5.91
C PRO A 198 -20.70 -1.37 -4.47
#